data_65166ee4b482a2e15246d7b04d96bcc0
#
_entry.id   65166ee4b482a2e15246d7b04d96bcc0
#
_cell.length_a   1.000
_cell.length_b   1.000
_cell.length_c   1.000
_cell.angle_alpha   90.00
_cell.angle_beta   90.00
_cell.angle_gamma   90.00
#
_symmetry.space_group_name_H-M   'P 1'
#
loop_
_entity.id
_entity.type
_entity.pdbx_description
1 polymer ?
#
loop_
_entity_poly.entity_id
_entity_poly.type
_entity_poly.pdbx_seq_one_letter_code
_entity_poly.pdbx_strand_id
1 'polypeptide(L)'
;VSNNGAMKIGMGTYVADVRQIRDMFLDKEYRLQVSRQTFYEKQVECEQEVEDIFGENEGVEFRNSMESMWEAIQNLSTNPESVVNRQLFIAQCESFIETAKNAYTAITKYQSGLNTEVAKQVKEVNDIADKIAALNKTIAEKEASGVENANDYRDQRNLLMDELAKYTYYTY
;
A
#
# COMPACT_ATOMS: atom_id res chain seq x y z
N VAL A 1 -1.81 -29.13 77.26
CA VAL A 1 -2.19 -28.48 76.01
C VAL A 1 -0.95 -28.62 75.11
N SER A 2 -1.02 -29.64 74.27
CA SER A 2 0.02 -29.91 73.27
C SER A 2 -0.10 -28.84 72.14
N ASN A 3 0.94 -27.98 72.07
CA ASN A 3 1.00 -26.99 71.02
C ASN A 3 1.78 -27.64 69.84
N ASN A 4 1.04 -28.28 68.95
CA ASN A 4 1.55 -28.75 67.69
C ASN A 4 1.78 -27.52 66.80
N GLY A 5 2.99 -27.04 66.79
CA GLY A 5 3.42 -25.98 65.84
C GLY A 5 3.23 -26.46 64.42
N ALA A 6 2.11 -26.11 63.83
CA ALA A 6 1.89 -26.32 62.41
C ALA A 6 2.95 -25.49 61.63
N MET A 7 3.91 -26.20 61.08
CA MET A 7 4.92 -25.63 60.20
C MET A 7 4.17 -25.07 58.98
N LYS A 8 4.05 -23.75 58.87
CA LYS A 8 3.49 -23.10 57.68
C LYS A 8 4.51 -23.23 56.56
N ILE A 9 4.30 -24.22 55.73
CA ILE A 9 5.05 -24.37 54.49
C ILE A 9 4.46 -23.35 53.53
N GLY A 10 5.27 -22.36 53.15
CA GLY A 10 4.91 -21.45 52.07
C GLY A 10 4.79 -22.23 50.77
N MET A 11 3.60 -22.24 50.17
CA MET A 11 3.34 -22.94 48.90
C MET A 11 3.87 -22.21 47.66
N GLY A 12 4.73 -21.21 47.84
CA GLY A 12 5.27 -20.41 46.75
C GLY A 12 4.29 -19.37 46.22
N THR A 13 4.73 -18.64 45.21
CA THR A 13 3.85 -17.75 44.43
C THR A 13 3.37 -18.48 43.18
N TYR A 14 2.07 -18.37 42.89
CA TYR A 14 1.52 -18.84 41.62
C TYR A 14 0.99 -17.64 40.83
N VAL A 15 1.07 -17.71 39.50
CA VAL A 15 0.46 -16.73 38.65
C VAL A 15 -1.04 -16.99 38.63
N ALA A 16 -1.82 -16.08 39.21
CA ALA A 16 -3.27 -16.23 39.34
C ALA A 16 -3.99 -15.88 38.03
N ASP A 17 -3.48 -14.90 37.31
CA ASP A 17 -4.07 -14.44 36.04
C ASP A 17 -3.02 -13.67 35.23
N VAL A 18 -3.11 -13.78 33.90
CA VAL A 18 -2.34 -12.99 32.94
C VAL A 18 -3.33 -12.24 32.05
N ARG A 19 -3.34 -10.92 32.17
CA ARG A 19 -4.21 -10.08 31.35
C ARG A 19 -3.39 -9.20 30.40
N GLN A 20 -3.90 -9.02 29.19
CA GLN A 20 -3.38 -8.06 28.25
C GLN A 20 -3.74 -6.63 28.71
N ILE A 21 -2.73 -5.74 28.77
CA ILE A 21 -2.95 -4.30 28.96
C ILE A 21 -2.67 -3.65 27.60
N ARG A 22 -3.73 -3.10 26.99
CA ARG A 22 -3.63 -2.45 25.70
C ARG A 22 -4.39 -1.13 25.71
N ASP A 23 -3.81 -0.10 25.09
CA ASP A 23 -4.44 1.20 24.94
C ASP A 23 -5.13 1.25 23.56
N MET A 24 -6.46 1.15 23.57
CA MET A 24 -7.27 1.15 22.34
C MET A 24 -7.17 2.49 21.58
N PHE A 25 -6.90 3.60 22.26
CA PHE A 25 -6.73 4.88 21.60
C PHE A 25 -5.43 4.92 20.81
N LEU A 26 -4.33 4.47 21.40
CA LEU A 26 -3.03 4.39 20.72
C LEU A 26 -3.08 3.41 19.55
N ASP A 27 -3.75 2.28 19.69
CA ASP A 27 -3.94 1.31 18.60
C ASP A 27 -4.69 1.94 17.42
N LYS A 28 -5.77 2.67 17.70
CA LYS A 28 -6.55 3.35 16.66
C LYS A 28 -5.73 4.41 15.94
N GLU A 29 -4.99 5.23 16.69
CA GLU A 29 -4.13 6.26 16.11
C GLU A 29 -2.99 5.64 15.29
N TYR A 30 -2.37 4.58 15.77
CA TYR A 30 -1.34 3.84 15.05
C TYR A 30 -1.87 3.34 13.69
N ARG A 31 -3.03 2.67 13.69
CA ARG A 31 -3.66 2.14 12.46
C ARG A 31 -4.03 3.24 11.49
N LEU A 32 -4.53 4.37 11.99
CA LEU A 32 -4.81 5.54 11.16
C LEU A 32 -3.54 6.09 10.49
N GLN A 33 -2.43 6.18 11.24
CA GLN A 33 -1.16 6.66 10.68
C GLN A 33 -0.58 5.66 9.68
N VAL A 34 -0.64 4.36 9.96
CA VAL A 34 -0.22 3.31 9.01
C VAL A 34 -1.02 3.40 7.70
N SER A 35 -2.35 3.52 7.78
CA SER A 35 -3.19 3.67 6.59
C SER A 35 -2.84 4.92 5.77
N ARG A 36 -2.61 6.06 6.43
CA ARG A 36 -2.19 7.29 5.76
C ARG A 36 -0.82 7.15 5.10
N GLN A 37 0.14 6.58 5.82
CA GLN A 37 1.49 6.36 5.32
C GLN A 37 1.45 5.51 4.05
N THR A 38 0.79 4.35 4.08
CA THR A 38 0.69 3.44 2.92
C THR A 38 -0.01 4.11 1.74
N PHE A 39 -1.04 4.92 2.00
CA PHE A 39 -1.72 5.70 0.95
C PHE A 39 -0.76 6.66 0.23
N TYR A 40 0.00 7.46 0.98
CA TYR A 40 0.92 8.42 0.38
C TYR A 40 2.14 7.74 -0.27
N GLU A 41 2.64 6.64 0.31
CA GLU A 41 3.70 5.84 -0.31
C GLU A 41 3.26 5.30 -1.68
N LYS A 42 2.03 4.78 -1.76
CA LYS A 42 1.49 4.29 -3.03
C LYS A 42 1.20 5.40 -4.03
N GLN A 43 0.78 6.57 -3.56
CA GLN A 43 0.61 7.74 -4.42
C GLN A 43 1.95 8.17 -5.04
N VAL A 44 3.00 8.28 -4.23
CA VAL A 44 4.35 8.64 -4.71
C VAL A 44 4.86 7.59 -5.71
N GLU A 45 4.70 6.29 -5.43
CA GLU A 45 5.06 5.23 -6.37
C GLU A 45 4.34 5.38 -7.72
N CYS A 46 3.04 5.66 -7.70
CA CYS A 46 2.27 5.87 -8.92
C CYS A 46 2.71 7.12 -9.69
N GLU A 47 3.01 8.20 -8.99
CA GLU A 47 3.50 9.45 -9.61
C GLU A 47 4.88 9.24 -10.25
N GLN A 48 5.79 8.54 -9.57
CA GLN A 48 7.12 8.20 -10.11
C GLN A 48 7.02 7.35 -11.37
N GLU A 49 6.16 6.33 -11.40
CA GLU A 49 5.97 5.51 -12.59
C GLU A 49 5.43 6.31 -13.78
N VAL A 50 4.53 7.27 -13.52
CA VAL A 50 4.04 8.18 -14.56
C VAL A 50 5.15 9.10 -15.06
N GLU A 51 5.98 9.66 -14.16
CA GLU A 51 7.14 10.48 -14.53
C GLU A 51 8.12 9.68 -15.39
N ASP A 52 8.40 8.43 -15.03
CA ASP A 52 9.28 7.54 -15.79
C ASP A 52 8.74 7.23 -17.20
N ILE A 53 7.42 7.01 -17.32
CA ILE A 53 6.77 6.79 -18.62
C ILE A 53 6.92 7.99 -19.56
N PHE A 54 6.90 9.21 -19.03
CA PHE A 54 7.12 10.41 -19.83
C PHE A 54 8.61 10.73 -20.06
N GLY A 55 9.52 9.95 -19.43
CA GLY A 55 10.97 10.14 -19.57
C GLY A 55 11.49 11.39 -18.87
N GLU A 56 10.77 11.91 -17.86
CA GLU A 56 11.16 13.15 -17.19
C GLU A 56 12.43 12.99 -16.33
N ASN A 57 12.71 11.76 -15.86
CA ASN A 57 13.87 11.47 -15.02
C ASN A 57 15.14 11.10 -15.80
N GLU A 58 15.04 10.52 -17.00
CA GLU A 58 16.22 9.99 -17.73
C GLU A 58 16.56 10.68 -19.05
N GLY A 59 15.82 11.66 -19.49
CA GLY A 59 16.20 12.31 -20.74
C GLY A 59 15.09 12.93 -21.52
N VAL A 60 13.92 13.12 -20.90
CA VAL A 60 12.99 14.09 -21.43
C VAL A 60 12.51 13.72 -22.86
N GLU A 61 12.37 12.41 -23.14
CA GLU A 61 12.07 11.94 -24.49
C GLU A 61 10.80 12.57 -25.08
N PHE A 62 9.72 12.66 -24.28
CA PHE A 62 8.48 13.25 -24.74
C PHE A 62 8.64 14.76 -24.98
N ARG A 63 9.27 15.49 -24.06
CA ARG A 63 9.54 16.92 -24.18
C ARG A 63 10.46 17.20 -25.37
N ASN A 64 11.56 16.48 -25.47
CA ASN A 64 12.54 16.66 -26.57
C ASN A 64 11.89 16.41 -27.94
N SER A 65 11.03 15.39 -28.06
CA SER A 65 10.33 15.13 -29.33
C SER A 65 9.37 16.25 -29.69
N MET A 66 8.68 16.83 -28.70
CA MET A 66 7.79 17.99 -28.89
C MET A 66 8.60 19.25 -29.25
N GLU A 67 9.72 19.51 -28.58
CA GLU A 67 10.61 20.64 -28.86
C GLU A 67 11.21 20.53 -30.28
N SER A 68 11.68 19.34 -30.67
CA SER A 68 12.21 19.09 -32.00
C SER A 68 11.15 19.29 -33.10
N MET A 69 9.91 18.87 -32.85
CA MET A 69 8.80 19.14 -33.76
C MET A 69 8.51 20.65 -33.86
N TRP A 70 8.55 21.38 -32.73
CA TRP A 70 8.35 22.82 -32.69
C TRP A 70 9.45 23.57 -33.46
N GLU A 71 10.73 23.20 -33.28
CA GLU A 71 11.83 23.75 -34.05
C GLU A 71 11.71 23.51 -35.56
N ALA A 72 11.25 22.32 -35.94
CA ALA A 72 10.99 21.99 -37.33
C ALA A 72 9.87 22.85 -37.95
N ILE A 73 8.82 23.17 -37.16
CA ILE A 73 7.75 24.11 -37.57
C ILE A 73 8.33 25.51 -37.81
N GLN A 74 9.18 26.01 -36.90
CA GLN A 74 9.79 27.33 -37.04
C GLN A 74 10.67 27.40 -38.26
N ASN A 75 11.52 26.39 -38.51
CA ASN A 75 12.38 26.30 -39.68
C ASN A 75 11.53 26.27 -41.00
N LEU A 76 10.44 25.52 -41.00
CA LEU A 76 9.52 25.49 -42.14
C LEU A 76 8.84 26.85 -42.37
N SER A 77 8.43 27.53 -41.27
CA SER A 77 7.83 28.87 -41.35
C SER A 77 8.81 29.91 -41.95
N THR A 78 10.09 29.81 -41.65
CA THR A 78 11.12 30.72 -42.16
C THR A 78 11.42 30.49 -43.64
N ASN A 79 11.38 29.24 -44.11
CA ASN A 79 11.65 28.89 -45.51
C ASN A 79 10.70 27.76 -45.99
N PRO A 80 9.46 28.08 -46.33
CA PRO A 80 8.45 27.11 -46.68
C PRO A 80 8.68 26.37 -48.00
N GLU A 81 9.50 26.96 -48.90
CA GLU A 81 9.82 26.34 -50.19
C GLU A 81 10.97 25.29 -50.07
N SER A 82 11.64 25.21 -48.92
CA SER A 82 12.73 24.25 -48.72
C SER A 82 12.15 22.83 -48.60
N VAL A 83 12.52 21.97 -49.55
CA VAL A 83 12.17 20.52 -49.49
C VAL A 83 12.76 19.86 -48.25
N VAL A 84 13.96 20.28 -47.83
CA VAL A 84 14.62 19.77 -46.64
C VAL A 84 13.84 20.10 -45.38
N ASN A 85 13.36 21.34 -45.21
CA ASN A 85 12.57 21.76 -44.06
C ASN A 85 11.22 21.01 -43.99
N ARG A 86 10.60 20.80 -45.16
CA ARG A 86 9.34 20.00 -45.24
C ARG A 86 9.57 18.56 -44.81
N GLN A 87 10.64 17.91 -45.28
CA GLN A 87 10.97 16.53 -44.89
C GLN A 87 11.33 16.44 -43.41
N LEU A 88 12.11 17.41 -42.90
CA LEU A 88 12.46 17.47 -41.48
C LEU A 88 11.21 17.59 -40.60
N PHE A 89 10.28 18.48 -40.97
CA PHE A 89 9.01 18.64 -40.23
C PHE A 89 8.20 17.34 -40.20
N ILE A 90 8.08 16.65 -41.35
CA ILE A 90 7.37 15.36 -41.42
C ILE A 90 8.05 14.33 -40.52
N ALA A 91 9.38 14.20 -40.59
CA ALA A 91 10.14 13.27 -39.76
C ALA A 91 9.98 13.54 -38.25
N GLN A 92 10.00 14.83 -37.83
CA GLN A 92 9.79 15.18 -36.42
C GLN A 92 8.34 14.94 -35.96
N CYS A 93 7.36 15.16 -36.84
CA CYS A 93 5.97 14.77 -36.54
C CYS A 93 5.82 13.25 -36.36
N GLU A 94 6.42 12.45 -37.23
CA GLU A 94 6.41 10.99 -37.12
C GLU A 94 7.05 10.53 -35.80
N SER A 95 8.22 11.10 -35.47
CA SER A 95 8.92 10.79 -34.20
C SER A 95 8.08 11.15 -32.98
N PHE A 96 7.46 12.34 -32.97
CA PHE A 96 6.56 12.74 -31.87
C PHE A 96 5.36 11.80 -31.74
N ILE A 97 4.74 11.41 -32.86
CA ILE A 97 3.60 10.48 -32.86
C ILE A 97 4.01 9.12 -32.29
N GLU A 98 5.21 8.63 -32.64
CA GLU A 98 5.72 7.36 -32.11
C GLU A 98 5.96 7.45 -30.61
N THR A 99 6.63 8.50 -30.13
CA THR A 99 6.85 8.74 -28.69
C THR A 99 5.51 8.83 -27.94
N ALA A 100 4.53 9.56 -28.47
CA ALA A 100 3.21 9.67 -27.85
C ALA A 100 2.46 8.32 -27.80
N LYS A 101 2.56 7.51 -28.86
CA LYS A 101 1.98 6.14 -28.86
C LYS A 101 2.63 5.22 -27.84
N ASN A 102 3.95 5.32 -27.70
CA ASN A 102 4.70 4.54 -26.72
C ASN A 102 4.29 4.91 -25.28
N ALA A 103 4.22 6.20 -24.97
CA ALA A 103 3.74 6.69 -23.68
C ALA A 103 2.30 6.24 -23.39
N TYR A 104 1.39 6.37 -24.37
CA TYR A 104 0.00 5.89 -24.22
C TYR A 104 -0.09 4.39 -23.94
N THR A 105 0.71 3.59 -24.66
CA THR A 105 0.76 2.14 -24.48
C THR A 105 1.30 1.77 -23.10
N ALA A 106 2.35 2.46 -22.64
CA ALA A 106 2.93 2.24 -21.32
C ALA A 106 1.94 2.59 -20.20
N ILE A 107 1.25 3.74 -20.28
CA ILE A 107 0.21 4.14 -19.32
C ILE A 107 -0.93 3.12 -19.28
N THR A 108 -1.41 2.67 -20.44
CA THR A 108 -2.49 1.67 -20.51
C THR A 108 -2.08 0.34 -19.88
N LYS A 109 -0.83 -0.09 -20.13
CA LYS A 109 -0.26 -1.29 -19.51
C LYS A 109 -0.14 -1.12 -18.00
N TYR A 110 0.35 0.01 -17.54
CA TYR A 110 0.47 0.33 -16.11
C TYR A 110 -0.91 0.33 -15.42
N GLN A 111 -1.91 0.98 -16.01
CA GLN A 111 -3.29 0.96 -15.51
C GLN A 111 -3.84 -0.47 -15.39
N SER A 112 -3.58 -1.32 -16.38
CA SER A 112 -3.98 -2.74 -16.33
C SER A 112 -3.27 -3.49 -15.20
N GLY A 113 -1.98 -3.19 -14.97
CA GLY A 113 -1.21 -3.71 -13.83
C GLY A 113 -1.81 -3.31 -12.50
N LEU A 114 -2.14 -2.02 -12.32
CA LEU A 114 -2.79 -1.51 -11.11
C LEU A 114 -4.15 -2.19 -10.85
N ASN A 115 -4.97 -2.40 -11.88
CA ASN A 115 -6.23 -3.12 -11.73
C ASN A 115 -6.04 -4.56 -11.24
N THR A 116 -5.00 -5.24 -11.71
CA THR A 116 -4.64 -6.59 -11.25
C THR A 116 -4.16 -6.57 -9.80
N GLU A 117 -3.37 -5.57 -9.43
CA GLU A 117 -2.90 -5.38 -8.06
C GLU A 117 -4.07 -5.10 -7.10
N VAL A 118 -5.00 -4.23 -7.48
CA VAL A 118 -6.22 -3.96 -6.69
C VAL A 118 -7.02 -5.24 -6.48
N ALA A 119 -7.22 -6.06 -7.51
CA ALA A 119 -7.95 -7.32 -7.37
C ALA A 119 -7.24 -8.29 -6.39
N LYS A 120 -5.90 -8.33 -6.41
CA LYS A 120 -5.11 -9.12 -5.45
C LYS A 120 -5.26 -8.58 -4.03
N GLN A 121 -5.14 -7.26 -3.84
CA GLN A 121 -5.26 -6.63 -2.53
C GLN A 121 -6.66 -6.81 -1.92
N VAL A 122 -7.73 -6.73 -2.73
CA VAL A 122 -9.10 -7.02 -2.28
C VAL A 122 -9.21 -8.44 -1.75
N LYS A 123 -8.57 -9.41 -2.41
CA LYS A 123 -8.54 -10.80 -1.92
C LYS A 123 -7.80 -10.91 -0.59
N GLU A 124 -6.63 -10.26 -0.46
CA GLU A 124 -5.86 -10.24 0.78
C GLU A 124 -6.65 -9.63 1.95
N VAL A 125 -7.36 -8.53 1.70
CA VAL A 125 -8.27 -7.90 2.69
C VAL A 125 -9.36 -8.88 3.14
N ASN A 126 -10.00 -9.60 2.21
CA ASN A 126 -11.02 -10.59 2.54
C ASN A 126 -10.42 -11.76 3.34
N ASP A 127 -9.27 -12.27 2.95
CA ASP A 127 -8.57 -13.35 3.66
C ASP A 127 -8.18 -12.93 5.10
N ILE A 128 -7.77 -11.68 5.31
CA ILE A 128 -7.50 -11.12 6.65
C ILE A 128 -8.80 -10.99 7.45
N ALA A 129 -9.87 -10.49 6.84
CA ALA A 129 -11.16 -10.35 7.51
C ALA A 129 -11.74 -11.71 7.98
N ASP A 130 -11.62 -12.73 7.16
CA ASP A 130 -12.05 -14.10 7.50
C ASP A 130 -11.24 -14.67 8.67
N LYS A 131 -9.92 -14.45 8.70
CA LYS A 131 -9.05 -14.84 9.82
C LYS A 131 -9.43 -14.10 11.10
N ILE A 132 -9.72 -12.80 11.04
CA ILE A 132 -10.18 -12.01 12.20
C ILE A 132 -11.51 -12.56 12.71
N ALA A 133 -12.45 -12.87 11.81
CA ALA A 133 -13.74 -13.45 12.19
C ALA A 133 -13.58 -14.82 12.89
N ALA A 134 -12.71 -15.68 12.37
CA ALA A 134 -12.40 -16.97 12.99
C ALA A 134 -11.78 -16.81 14.39
N LEU A 135 -10.82 -15.86 14.54
CA LEU A 135 -10.22 -15.57 15.84
C LEU A 135 -11.23 -15.01 16.84
N ASN A 136 -12.14 -14.12 16.41
CA ASN A 136 -13.20 -13.60 17.26
C ASN A 136 -14.08 -14.75 17.82
N LYS A 137 -14.43 -15.73 16.98
CA LYS A 137 -15.17 -16.92 17.41
C LYS A 137 -14.39 -17.74 18.43
N THR A 138 -13.11 -18.02 18.15
CA THR A 138 -12.24 -18.77 19.06
C THR A 138 -12.05 -18.07 20.41
N ILE A 139 -11.86 -16.76 20.41
CA ILE A 139 -11.78 -15.94 21.63
C ILE A 139 -13.06 -16.07 22.44
N ALA A 140 -14.22 -15.89 21.79
CA ALA A 140 -15.52 -16.00 22.47
C ALA A 140 -15.74 -17.39 23.08
N GLU A 141 -15.37 -18.47 22.38
CA GLU A 141 -15.48 -19.85 22.86
C GLU A 141 -14.55 -20.12 24.05
N LYS A 142 -13.31 -19.63 24.01
CA LYS A 142 -12.32 -19.81 25.10
C LYS A 142 -12.70 -19.03 26.34
N GLU A 143 -13.19 -17.82 26.19
CA GLU A 143 -13.54 -16.93 27.32
C GLU A 143 -14.94 -17.18 27.86
N ALA A 144 -15.79 -17.95 27.19
CA ALA A 144 -17.16 -18.28 27.65
C ALA A 144 -17.20 -18.96 29.02
N SER A 145 -16.14 -19.68 29.39
CA SER A 145 -16.04 -20.36 30.70
C SER A 145 -15.62 -19.41 31.82
N GLY A 146 -15.07 -18.25 31.53
CA GLY A 146 -14.51 -17.28 32.49
C GLY A 146 -13.27 -17.78 33.23
N VAL A 147 -12.67 -18.89 32.82
CA VAL A 147 -11.52 -19.52 33.48
C VAL A 147 -10.18 -19.07 32.87
N GLU A 148 -10.18 -18.71 31.59
CA GLU A 148 -8.97 -18.40 30.83
C GLU A 148 -9.18 -17.13 29.98
N ASN A 149 -8.16 -16.27 29.97
CA ASN A 149 -8.09 -15.15 29.02
C ASN A 149 -7.38 -15.61 27.74
N ALA A 150 -8.03 -15.44 26.61
CA ALA A 150 -7.52 -15.86 25.29
C ALA A 150 -6.47 -14.87 24.73
N ASN A 151 -5.44 -14.51 25.53
CA ASN A 151 -4.48 -13.44 25.23
C ASN A 151 -3.74 -13.69 23.91
N ASP A 152 -3.26 -14.91 23.65
CA ASP A 152 -2.54 -15.24 22.41
C ASP A 152 -3.40 -15.05 21.16
N TYR A 153 -4.69 -15.42 21.23
CA TYR A 153 -5.62 -15.21 20.11
C TYR A 153 -5.99 -13.72 19.93
N ARG A 154 -6.06 -12.99 21.03
CA ARG A 154 -6.26 -11.54 21.00
C ARG A 154 -5.06 -10.83 20.36
N ASP A 155 -3.83 -11.25 20.66
CA ASP A 155 -2.61 -10.72 20.05
C ASP A 155 -2.54 -11.04 18.56
N GLN A 156 -2.85 -12.28 18.15
CA GLN A 156 -2.92 -12.65 16.74
C GLN A 156 -3.98 -11.83 15.99
N ARG A 157 -5.17 -11.64 16.59
CA ARG A 157 -6.21 -10.79 15.99
C ARG A 157 -5.75 -9.35 15.82
N ASN A 158 -5.09 -8.78 16.83
CA ASN A 158 -4.59 -7.42 16.78
C ASN A 158 -3.52 -7.24 15.70
N LEU A 159 -2.64 -8.22 15.53
CA LEU A 159 -1.64 -8.23 14.45
C LEU A 159 -2.32 -8.21 13.07
N LEU A 160 -3.36 -9.01 12.86
CA LEU A 160 -4.14 -8.99 11.62
C LEU A 160 -4.88 -7.67 11.41
N MET A 161 -5.35 -7.04 12.47
CA MET A 161 -5.96 -5.72 12.42
C MET A 161 -4.92 -4.64 12.05
N ASP A 162 -3.69 -4.73 12.55
CA ASP A 162 -2.60 -3.83 12.16
C ASP A 162 -2.18 -4.05 10.70
N GLU A 163 -2.22 -5.30 10.22
CA GLU A 163 -2.00 -5.63 8.81
C GLU A 163 -3.11 -5.09 7.90
N LEU A 164 -4.38 -5.24 8.30
CA LEU A 164 -5.54 -4.70 7.57
C LEU A 164 -5.45 -3.17 7.40
N ALA A 165 -4.90 -2.47 8.39
CA ALA A 165 -4.74 -1.02 8.35
C ALA A 165 -3.84 -0.52 7.21
N LYS A 166 -2.97 -1.37 6.64
CA LYS A 166 -2.16 -1.03 5.47
C LYS A 166 -2.98 -0.90 4.18
N TYR A 167 -4.13 -1.57 4.12
CA TYR A 167 -4.98 -1.60 2.93
C TYR A 167 -6.15 -0.62 3.01
N THR A 168 -6.69 -0.41 4.20
CA THR A 168 -7.88 0.43 4.37
C THR A 168 -7.97 1.01 5.78
N TYR A 169 -8.57 2.19 5.86
CA TYR A 169 -8.99 2.72 7.15
C TYR A 169 -10.31 2.08 7.57
N TYR A 170 -10.37 1.59 8.80
CA TYR A 170 -11.56 0.99 9.38
C TYR A 170 -11.74 1.41 10.84
N THR A 171 -12.98 1.37 11.31
CA THR A 171 -13.36 1.60 12.72
C THR A 171 -14.05 0.34 13.25
N TYR A 172 -13.83 0.02 14.52
CA TYR A 172 -14.41 -1.14 15.21
C TYR A 172 -14.85 -0.77 16.63
#